data_df214234fc9e63122543c249476c5ddf
#
_entry.id   df214234fc9e63122543c249476c5ddf
#
_cell.length_a   1.000
_cell.length_b   1.000
_cell.length_c   1.000
_cell.angle_alpha   90.00
_cell.angle_beta   90.00
_cell.angle_gamma   90.00
#
_symmetry.space_group_name_H-M   'P 1'
#
loop_
_entity.id
_entity.type
_entity.pdbx_description
1 polymer ?
#
loop_
_entity_poly.entity_id
_entity_poly.type
_entity_poly.pdbx_seq_one_letter_code
_entity_poly.pdbx_strand_id
1 'polypeptide(L)' 'MDNRIQELRKEHKISQAELAEAMEVTRQTIISLEKGRYNASLELAFKLATYFNLSIEDIFIYKESGY' A
#
# COMPACT_ATOMS: atom_id res chain seq x y z
N MET A 1 -2.43 9.35 3.26
CA MET A 1 -2.90 8.41 4.28
C MET A 1 -1.76 7.51 4.73
N ASP A 2 -1.57 7.41 6.02
CA ASP A 2 -0.53 6.53 6.56
C ASP A 2 -0.84 5.08 6.27
N ASN A 3 0.21 4.28 6.09
CA ASN A 3 0.03 2.87 5.78
C ASN A 3 1.27 2.08 6.16
N ARG A 4 1.14 0.75 6.10
CA ARG A 4 2.21 -0.17 6.43
C ARG A 4 2.79 -0.86 5.19
N ILE A 5 2.60 -0.27 4.01
CA ILE A 5 3.02 -0.92 2.76
C ILE A 5 4.53 -1.15 2.72
N GLN A 6 5.32 -0.15 3.10
CA GLN A 6 6.78 -0.29 3.11
C GLN A 6 7.24 -1.38 4.09
N GLU A 7 6.64 -1.39 5.29
CA GLU A 7 6.95 -2.39 6.30
C GLU A 7 6.64 -3.80 5.79
N LEU A 8 5.43 -3.98 5.23
CA LEU A 8 5.00 -5.28 4.71
C LEU A 8 5.87 -5.73 3.54
N ARG A 9 6.21 -4.80 2.66
CA ARG A 9 7.06 -5.09 1.53
C ARG A 9 8.43 -5.60 1.99
N LYS A 10 9.01 -4.92 2.97
CA LYS A 10 10.31 -5.32 3.53
C LYS A 10 10.24 -6.66 4.24
N GLU A 11 9.14 -6.93 4.95
CA GLU A 11 8.94 -8.25 5.58
C GLU A 11 8.90 -9.36 4.55
N HIS A 12 8.33 -9.10 3.38
CA HIS A 12 8.25 -10.07 2.29
C HIS A 12 9.50 -10.04 1.40
N LYS A 13 10.46 -9.17 1.69
CA LYS A 13 11.74 -9.06 0.98
C LYS A 13 11.54 -8.79 -0.50
N ILE A 14 10.61 -7.92 -0.83
CA ILE A 14 10.37 -7.52 -2.22
C ILE A 14 10.69 -6.03 -2.40
N SER A 15 11.13 -5.68 -3.61
CA SER A 15 11.45 -4.31 -3.96
C SER A 15 10.19 -3.52 -4.32
N GLN A 16 10.33 -2.19 -4.37
CA GLN A 16 9.25 -1.34 -4.84
C GLN A 16 8.85 -1.70 -6.27
N ALA A 17 9.83 -2.01 -7.12
CA ALA A 17 9.57 -2.39 -8.51
C ALA A 17 8.80 -3.71 -8.58
N GLU A 18 9.16 -4.68 -7.74
CA GLU A 18 8.48 -5.96 -7.71
C GLU A 18 7.02 -5.80 -7.25
N LEU A 19 6.79 -4.99 -6.24
CA LEU A 19 5.42 -4.75 -5.78
C LEU A 19 4.61 -4.01 -6.85
N ALA A 20 5.23 -3.02 -7.51
CA ALA A 20 4.56 -2.29 -8.58
C ALA A 20 4.13 -3.22 -9.71
N GLU A 21 5.01 -4.15 -10.10
CA GLU A 21 4.68 -5.12 -11.12
C GLU A 21 3.52 -6.03 -10.70
N ALA A 22 3.57 -6.52 -9.46
CA ALA A 22 2.51 -7.37 -8.94
C ALA A 22 1.16 -6.65 -8.89
N MET A 23 1.17 -5.36 -8.60
CA MET A 23 -0.04 -4.54 -8.51
C MET A 23 -0.46 -3.94 -9.86
N GLU A 24 0.34 -4.11 -10.90
CA GLU A 24 0.09 -3.56 -12.24
C GLU A 24 0.04 -2.03 -12.23
N VAL A 25 0.93 -1.43 -11.46
CA VAL A 25 1.07 0.03 -11.39
C VAL A 25 2.54 0.40 -11.58
N THR A 26 2.83 1.69 -11.69
CA THR A 26 4.20 2.14 -11.83
C THR A 26 4.91 2.14 -10.47
N ARG A 27 6.24 2.04 -10.51
CA ARG A 27 7.04 2.14 -9.30
C ARG A 27 6.79 3.46 -8.57
N GLN A 28 6.61 4.54 -9.33
CA GLN A 28 6.33 5.86 -8.75
C GLN A 28 5.04 5.84 -7.92
N THR A 29 4.05 5.09 -8.36
CA THR A 29 2.80 4.93 -7.59
C THR A 29 3.09 4.30 -6.23
N ILE A 30 3.91 3.25 -6.19
CA ILE A 30 4.28 2.61 -4.93
C ILE A 30 5.04 3.58 -4.03
N ILE A 31 6.00 4.32 -4.59
CA ILE A 31 6.77 5.31 -3.84
C ILE A 31 5.84 6.34 -3.19
N SER A 32 4.90 6.88 -3.97
CA SER A 32 3.96 7.88 -3.47
C SER A 32 3.03 7.32 -2.41
N LEU A 33 2.58 6.07 -2.58
CA LEU A 33 1.76 5.38 -1.58
C LEU A 33 2.52 5.25 -0.26
N GLU A 34 3.75 4.76 -0.32
CA GLU A 34 4.55 4.52 0.89
C GLU A 34 4.83 5.81 1.65
N LYS A 35 4.92 6.94 0.95
CA LYS A 35 5.12 8.24 1.57
C LYS A 35 3.83 8.87 2.08
N GLY A 36 2.69 8.24 1.86
CA GLY A 36 1.40 8.76 2.29
C GLY A 36 0.89 9.93 1.47
N ARG A 37 1.50 10.19 0.30
CA ARG A 37 1.14 11.33 -0.55
C ARG A 37 0.05 11.02 -1.56
N TYR A 38 -0.30 9.75 -1.71
CA TYR A 38 -1.26 9.30 -2.68
C TYR A 38 -2.17 8.28 -2.02
N ASN A 39 -3.47 8.45 -2.21
CA ASN A 39 -4.44 7.49 -1.68
C ASN A 39 -4.72 6.45 -2.74
N ALA A 40 -4.60 5.19 -2.37
CA ALA A 40 -4.86 4.09 -3.29
C ALA A 40 -6.31 4.11 -3.73
N SER A 41 -6.55 3.74 -5.01
CA SER A 41 -7.90 3.46 -5.46
C SER A 41 -8.43 2.25 -4.67
N LEU A 42 -9.75 2.10 -4.64
CA LEU A 42 -10.35 0.97 -3.95
C LEU A 42 -9.85 -0.35 -4.54
N GLU A 43 -9.73 -0.43 -5.87
CA GLU A 43 -9.23 -1.63 -6.52
C GLU A 43 -7.79 -1.94 -6.08
N LEU A 44 -6.93 -0.93 -6.06
CA LEU A 44 -5.54 -1.13 -5.63
C LEU A 44 -5.47 -1.55 -4.16
N ALA A 45 -6.32 -0.96 -3.31
CA ALA A 45 -6.37 -1.33 -1.90
C ALA A 45 -6.74 -2.80 -1.73
N PHE A 46 -7.73 -3.29 -2.49
CA PHE A 46 -8.11 -4.70 -2.45
C PHE A 46 -7.00 -5.60 -2.98
N LYS A 47 -6.31 -5.18 -4.04
CA LYS A 47 -5.18 -5.95 -4.59
C LYS A 47 -4.06 -6.09 -3.56
N LEU A 48 -3.74 -5.00 -2.86
CA LEU A 48 -2.72 -5.04 -1.81
C LEU A 48 -3.13 -5.96 -0.66
N ALA A 49 -4.37 -5.86 -0.23
CA ALA A 49 -4.90 -6.69 0.85
C ALA A 49 -4.82 -8.17 0.48
N THR A 50 -5.22 -8.50 -0.74
CA THR A 50 -5.15 -9.88 -1.23
C THR A 50 -3.70 -10.36 -1.33
N TYR A 51 -2.82 -9.52 -1.85
CA TYR A 51 -1.41 -9.87 -2.03
C TYR A 51 -0.73 -10.17 -0.70
N PHE A 52 -0.97 -9.35 0.32
CA PHE A 52 -0.37 -9.53 1.63
C PHE A 52 -1.20 -10.42 2.56
N ASN A 53 -2.36 -10.87 2.09
CA ASN A 53 -3.28 -11.71 2.88
C ASN A 53 -3.69 -11.02 4.18
N LEU A 54 -4.06 -9.76 4.08
CA LEU A 54 -4.49 -8.93 5.20
C LEU A 54 -5.76 -8.19 4.82
N SER A 55 -6.39 -7.56 5.80
CA SER A 55 -7.52 -6.68 5.52
C SER A 55 -6.98 -5.30 5.11
N ILE A 56 -7.83 -4.50 4.50
CA ILE A 56 -7.47 -3.11 4.14
C ILE A 56 -7.09 -2.33 5.40
N GLU A 57 -7.84 -2.54 6.48
CA GLU A 57 -7.60 -1.84 7.75
C GLU A 57 -6.26 -2.22 8.39
N ASP A 58 -5.74 -3.40 8.06
CA ASP A 58 -4.42 -3.82 8.54
C ASP A 58 -3.29 -3.12 7.79
N ILE A 59 -3.57 -2.61 6.59
CA ILE A 59 -2.56 -1.99 5.74
C ILE A 59 -2.63 -0.47 5.83
N PHE A 60 -3.82 0.09 5.76
CA PHE A 60 -4.05 1.54 5.74
C PHE A 60 -4.52 2.02 7.10
N ILE A 61 -3.89 3.07 7.59
CA ILE A 61 -4.21 3.65 8.88
C ILE A 61 -5.09 4.87 8.64
N TYR A 62 -6.37 4.73 8.92
CA TYR A 62 -7.32 5.84 8.78
C TYR A 62 -7.47 6.53 10.12
N LYS A 63 -7.21 7.81 10.13
CA LYS A 63 -7.39 8.63 11.34
C LYS A 63 -8.52 9.60 11.09
N GLU A 64 -9.58 9.46 11.86
CA GLU A 64 -10.59 10.50 11.91
C GLU A 64 -10.00 11.66 12.68
N SER A 65 -9.94 12.82 12.05
CA SER A 65 -9.42 14.01 12.70
C SER A 65 -10.41 15.14 12.54
N GLY A 66 -10.43 16.04 13.51
CA GLY A 66 -11.22 17.25 13.41
C GLY A 66 -12.66 17.17 13.89
N TYR A 67 -13.01 16.16 14.59
CA TYR A 67 -14.31 16.13 15.24
C TYR A 67 -14.23 16.56 16.66
#